data_edbb646aaf6125d156d1adab4ae39e0a
#
_entry.id   edbb646aaf6125d156d1adab4ae39e0a
#
_cell.length_a   1.000
_cell.length_b   1.000
_cell.length_c   1.000
_cell.angle_alpha   90.00
_cell.angle_beta   90.00
_cell.angle_gamma   90.00
#
_symmetry.space_group_name_H-M   'P 1'
#
loop_
_entity.id
_entity.type
_entity.pdbx_description
1 polymer ?
#
loop_
_entity_poly.entity_id
_entity_poly.type
_entity_poly.pdbx_seq_one_letter_code
_entity_poly.pdbx_strand_id
1 'polypeptide(L)'
;MELVENLELEGINKILKKENITVLGIETSCDETAVSLVSLNSGKGKILSNKIISQIDEHSPFGGVVPEIASRSHIEYLDTLVDEALIEAKKNLKEIDGIAVTSGPGLVGGLIVGLTYAKGLSISTGLPL
;
A
#
# COMPACT_ATOMS: atom_id res chain seq x y z
N MET A 1 -7.39 -8.65 -21.56
CA MET A 1 -6.18 -8.96 -20.76
C MET A 1 -4.96 -8.26 -21.37
N GLU A 2 -4.61 -8.55 -22.59
CA GLU A 2 -3.44 -7.95 -23.27
C GLU A 2 -3.41 -6.41 -23.28
N LEU A 3 -4.56 -5.75 -23.38
CA LEU A 3 -4.67 -4.29 -23.37
C LEU A 3 -4.39 -3.68 -21.98
N VAL A 4 -4.81 -4.35 -20.91
CA VAL A 4 -4.57 -3.92 -19.53
C VAL A 4 -3.11 -4.12 -19.15
N GLU A 5 -2.52 -5.26 -19.50
CA GLU A 5 -1.10 -5.53 -19.29
C GLU A 5 -0.19 -4.52 -20.03
N ASN A 6 -0.56 -4.13 -21.24
CA ASN A 6 0.19 -3.14 -22.00
C ASN A 6 0.11 -1.74 -21.36
N LEU A 7 -1.04 -1.33 -20.84
CA LEU A 7 -1.19 -0.05 -20.14
C LEU A 7 -0.41 0.00 -18.82
N GLU A 8 -0.39 -1.10 -18.07
CA GLU A 8 0.41 -1.20 -16.84
C GLU A 8 1.91 -1.15 -17.15
N LEU A 9 2.37 -1.86 -18.17
CA LEU A 9 3.77 -1.85 -18.60
C LEU A 9 4.21 -0.46 -19.10
N GLU A 10 3.36 0.26 -19.83
CA GLU A 10 3.64 1.64 -20.24
C GLU A 10 3.74 2.59 -19.06
N GLY A 11 2.85 2.46 -18.06
CA GLY A 11 2.89 3.22 -16.82
C GLY A 11 4.19 2.99 -16.05
N ILE A 12 4.58 1.74 -15.86
CA ILE A 12 5.82 1.35 -15.19
C ILE A 12 7.05 1.87 -15.95
N ASN A 13 7.10 1.70 -17.27
CA ASN A 13 8.20 2.19 -18.09
C ASN A 13 8.35 3.71 -18.03
N LYS A 14 7.25 4.44 -17.90
CA LYS A 14 7.27 5.90 -17.73
C LYS A 14 7.86 6.31 -16.38
N ILE A 15 7.55 5.55 -15.32
CA ILE A 15 8.10 5.78 -13.97
C ILE A 15 9.59 5.51 -13.96
N LEU A 16 10.05 4.41 -14.53
CA LEU A 16 11.47 4.02 -14.54
C LEU A 16 12.40 5.03 -15.24
N LYS A 17 11.84 5.93 -16.04
CA LYS A 17 12.58 7.02 -16.70
C LYS A 17 12.67 8.29 -15.83
N LYS A 18 11.99 8.37 -14.70
CA LYS A 18 12.04 9.53 -13.81
C LYS A 18 13.26 9.45 -12.89
N GLU A 19 13.92 10.57 -12.68
CA GLU A 19 15.00 10.69 -11.67
C GLU A 19 14.46 10.69 -10.24
N ASN A 20 13.23 11.17 -10.07
CA ASN A 20 12.55 11.27 -8.78
C ASN A 20 11.24 10.49 -8.83
N ILE A 21 11.11 9.50 -8.00
CA ILE A 21 9.95 8.60 -7.92
C ILE A 21 9.45 8.60 -6.47
N THR A 22 8.14 8.66 -6.29
CA THR A 22 7.49 8.46 -4.99
C THR A 22 6.46 7.35 -5.11
N VAL A 23 6.55 6.35 -4.24
CA VAL A 23 5.66 5.18 -4.23
C VAL A 23 4.93 5.10 -2.90
N LEU A 24 3.63 4.84 -2.97
CA LEU A 24 2.78 4.49 -1.83
C LEU A 24 2.84 2.98 -1.64
N GLY A 25 3.31 2.53 -0.46
CA GLY A 25 3.36 1.13 -0.09
C GLY A 25 2.22 0.74 0.87
N ILE A 26 1.59 -0.42 0.66
CA ILE A 26 0.50 -0.95 1.46
C ILE A 26 0.83 -2.38 1.89
N GLU A 27 0.68 -2.67 3.19
CA GLU A 27 0.96 -3.97 3.79
C GLU A 27 -0.20 -4.39 4.70
N THR A 28 -0.83 -5.52 4.38
CA THR A 28 -1.95 -6.12 5.14
C THR A 28 -1.85 -7.65 5.19
N SER A 29 -0.64 -8.21 5.15
CA SER A 29 -0.46 -9.67 4.97
C SER A 29 -0.74 -10.50 6.22
N CYS A 30 -0.73 -9.91 7.43
CA CYS A 30 -0.94 -10.63 8.69
C CYS A 30 -1.74 -9.78 9.70
N ASP A 31 -1.12 -9.36 10.79
CA ASP A 31 -1.75 -8.73 11.96
C ASP A 31 -1.34 -7.26 12.17
N GLU A 32 -0.70 -6.69 11.20
CA GLU A 32 -0.38 -5.26 11.15
C GLU A 32 -0.94 -4.64 9.88
N THR A 33 -1.56 -3.47 10.02
CA THR A 33 -1.91 -2.63 8.89
C THR A 33 -0.85 -1.56 8.76
N ALA A 34 -0.16 -1.51 7.63
CA ALA A 34 0.91 -0.54 7.42
C ALA A 34 0.79 0.17 6.08
N VAL A 35 1.14 1.46 6.09
CA VAL A 35 1.21 2.32 4.90
C VAL A 35 2.48 3.17 4.97
N SER A 36 3.20 3.24 3.88
CA SER A 36 4.42 4.05 3.78
C SER A 36 4.49 4.83 2.48
N LEU A 37 5.15 5.98 2.51
CA LEU A 37 5.62 6.66 1.32
C LEU A 37 7.14 6.61 1.26
N VAL A 38 7.65 6.14 0.15
CA VAL A 38 9.08 6.02 -0.11
C VAL A 38 9.42 6.79 -1.38
N SER A 39 10.47 7.57 -1.35
CA SER A 39 10.99 8.26 -2.53
C SER A 39 12.35 7.72 -2.94
N LEU A 40 12.60 7.72 -4.25
CA LEU A 40 13.89 7.48 -4.85
C LEU A 40 14.29 8.74 -5.60
N ASN A 41 15.39 9.37 -5.20
CA ASN A 41 15.93 10.57 -5.83
C ASN A 41 17.37 10.31 -6.25
N SER A 42 17.65 10.34 -7.56
CA SER A 42 18.98 10.10 -8.11
C SER A 42 19.68 8.87 -7.50
N GLY A 43 18.96 7.75 -7.39
CA GLY A 43 19.45 6.49 -6.83
C GLY A 43 19.50 6.41 -5.30
N LYS A 44 19.07 7.45 -4.57
CA LYS A 44 19.00 7.46 -3.11
C LYS A 44 17.56 7.29 -2.63
N GLY A 45 17.30 6.18 -1.93
CA GLY A 45 16.01 5.89 -1.30
C GLY A 45 15.83 6.69 0.00
N LYS A 46 14.61 7.16 0.25
CA LYS A 46 14.21 7.84 1.49
C LYS A 46 12.79 7.43 1.88
N ILE A 47 12.59 7.09 3.15
CA ILE A 47 11.26 6.91 3.73
C ILE A 47 10.74 8.31 4.08
N LEU A 48 9.61 8.69 3.47
CA LEU A 48 8.96 9.99 3.73
C LEU A 48 7.97 9.88 4.89
N SER A 49 7.27 8.75 4.99
CA SER A 49 6.38 8.41 6.09
C SER A 49 6.27 6.90 6.23
N ASN A 50 5.96 6.44 7.44
CA ASN A 50 5.70 5.03 7.73
C ASN A 50 4.70 4.92 8.89
N LYS A 51 3.48 4.48 8.59
CA LYS A 51 2.39 4.34 9.54
C LYS A 51 2.06 2.88 9.73
N ILE A 52 2.00 2.43 10.99
CA ILE A 52 1.73 1.04 11.34
C ILE A 52 0.73 1.02 12.49
N ILE A 53 -0.31 0.21 12.36
CA ILE A 53 -1.21 -0.17 13.44
C ILE A 53 -1.05 -1.66 13.67
N SER A 54 -0.63 -2.04 14.88
CA SER A 54 -0.55 -3.44 15.31
C SER A 54 -1.87 -3.87 15.94
N GLN A 55 -2.30 -5.08 15.60
CA GLN A 55 -3.53 -5.72 16.12
C GLN A 55 -3.23 -6.67 17.29
N ILE A 56 -2.08 -6.55 17.96
CA ILE A 56 -1.65 -7.46 19.03
C ILE A 56 -2.72 -7.55 20.13
N ASP A 57 -3.29 -6.42 20.55
CA ASP A 57 -4.29 -6.37 21.62
C ASP A 57 -5.61 -7.05 21.21
N GLU A 58 -5.95 -7.03 19.93
CA GLU A 58 -7.15 -7.66 19.38
C GLU A 58 -7.00 -9.19 19.32
N HIS A 59 -5.79 -9.69 19.10
CA HIS A 59 -5.50 -11.11 18.93
C HIS A 59 -5.06 -11.81 20.23
N SER A 60 -4.46 -11.08 21.16
CA SER A 60 -3.93 -11.67 22.41
C SER A 60 -4.94 -12.48 23.23
N PRO A 61 -6.24 -12.12 23.34
CA PRO A 61 -7.22 -12.94 24.05
C PRO A 61 -7.41 -14.33 23.45
N PHE A 62 -7.06 -14.53 22.19
CA PHE A 62 -7.19 -15.79 21.46
C PHE A 62 -5.90 -16.61 21.42
N GLY A 63 -4.80 -16.06 21.96
CA GLY A 63 -3.48 -16.73 21.95
C GLY A 63 -2.78 -16.76 20.60
N GLY A 64 -3.24 -16.01 19.62
CA GLY A 64 -2.64 -15.93 18.28
C GLY A 64 -3.54 -15.19 17.30
N VAL A 65 -3.04 -14.98 16.09
CA VAL A 65 -3.75 -14.23 15.06
C VAL A 65 -5.04 -14.95 14.62
N VAL A 66 -6.15 -14.21 14.66
CA VAL A 66 -7.46 -14.65 14.14
C VAL A 66 -7.67 -14.00 12.78
N PRO A 67 -7.63 -14.76 11.69
CA PRO A 67 -7.62 -14.20 10.32
C PRO A 67 -8.82 -13.30 9.99
N GLU A 68 -10.02 -13.64 10.50
CA GLU A 68 -11.22 -12.82 10.27
C GLU A 68 -11.14 -11.48 11.01
N ILE A 69 -10.65 -11.45 12.24
CA ILE A 69 -10.43 -10.22 13.00
C ILE A 69 -9.39 -9.36 12.27
N ALA A 70 -8.28 -9.96 11.84
CA ALA A 70 -7.24 -9.25 11.09
C ALA A 70 -7.80 -8.56 9.84
N SER A 71 -8.59 -9.27 9.05
CA SER A 71 -9.19 -8.72 7.81
C SER A 71 -10.10 -7.53 8.10
N ARG A 72 -10.92 -7.59 9.14
CA ARG A 72 -11.82 -6.51 9.55
C ARG A 72 -11.05 -5.28 10.02
N SER A 73 -10.01 -5.46 10.82
CA SER A 73 -9.15 -4.37 11.29
C SER A 73 -8.43 -3.69 10.13
N HIS A 74 -7.95 -4.43 9.14
CA HIS A 74 -7.36 -3.84 7.95
C HIS A 74 -8.35 -2.93 7.21
N ILE A 75 -9.60 -3.37 7.04
CA ILE A 75 -10.65 -2.56 6.41
C ILE A 75 -10.90 -1.27 7.18
N GLU A 76 -10.91 -1.34 8.51
CA GLU A 76 -11.20 -0.22 9.38
C GLU A 76 -10.11 0.86 9.34
N TYR A 77 -8.84 0.45 9.33
CA TYR A 77 -7.73 1.37 9.52
C TYR A 77 -7.03 1.81 8.22
N LEU A 78 -7.11 1.04 7.14
CA LEU A 78 -6.28 1.26 5.96
C LEU A 78 -6.46 2.65 5.33
N ASP A 79 -7.69 3.10 5.17
CA ASP A 79 -7.98 4.40 4.57
C ASP A 79 -7.42 5.57 5.40
N THR A 80 -7.63 5.51 6.71
CA THR A 80 -7.07 6.51 7.65
C THR A 80 -5.55 6.53 7.61
N LEU A 81 -4.90 5.34 7.56
CA LEU A 81 -3.44 5.26 7.49
C LEU A 81 -2.88 5.83 6.18
N VAL A 82 -3.59 5.66 5.07
CA VAL A 82 -3.19 6.27 3.80
C VAL A 82 -3.20 7.80 3.91
N ASP A 83 -4.28 8.37 4.46
CA ASP A 83 -4.37 9.80 4.68
C ASP A 83 -3.28 10.33 5.62
N GLU A 84 -3.07 9.66 6.75
CA GLU A 84 -2.02 10.04 7.71
C GLU A 84 -0.61 9.95 7.11
N ALA A 85 -0.34 8.93 6.30
CA ALA A 85 0.94 8.77 5.64
C ALA A 85 1.20 9.89 4.62
N LEU A 86 0.17 10.29 3.86
CA LEU A 86 0.25 11.41 2.92
C LEU A 86 0.48 12.74 3.65
N ILE A 87 -0.24 12.99 4.74
CA ILE A 87 -0.08 14.20 5.56
C ILE A 87 1.33 14.30 6.14
N GLU A 88 1.84 13.22 6.74
CA GLU A 88 3.19 13.20 7.33
C GLU A 88 4.27 13.42 6.26
N ALA A 89 4.13 12.81 5.10
CA ALA A 89 5.02 12.99 3.96
C ALA A 89 4.88 14.38 3.30
N LYS A 90 3.87 15.17 3.66
CA LYS A 90 3.51 16.43 3.00
C LYS A 90 3.30 16.26 1.50
N LYS A 91 2.60 15.19 1.13
CA LYS A 91 2.28 14.81 -0.24
C LYS A 91 0.78 14.67 -0.43
N ASN A 92 0.34 14.78 -1.68
CA ASN A 92 -1.01 14.39 -2.10
C ASN A 92 -0.93 13.29 -3.17
N LEU A 93 -2.05 12.65 -3.50
CA LEU A 93 -2.09 11.55 -4.46
C LEU A 93 -1.58 11.91 -5.86
N LYS A 94 -1.67 13.18 -6.25
CA LYS A 94 -1.16 13.65 -7.56
C LYS A 94 0.37 13.69 -7.63
N GLU A 95 1.04 13.64 -6.49
CA GLU A 95 2.50 13.65 -6.36
C GLU A 95 3.07 12.24 -6.19
N ILE A 96 2.21 11.20 -6.21
CA ILE A 96 2.59 9.79 -6.16
C ILE A 96 2.76 9.28 -7.60
N ASP A 97 3.79 8.48 -7.82
CA ASP A 97 4.11 7.93 -9.14
C ASP A 97 3.64 6.49 -9.32
N GLY A 98 3.42 5.76 -8.23
CA GLY A 98 2.96 4.38 -8.28
C GLY A 98 2.53 3.87 -6.92
N ILE A 99 1.86 2.73 -6.92
CA ILE A 99 1.38 2.02 -5.73
C ILE A 99 2.08 0.67 -5.68
N ALA A 100 2.52 0.25 -4.49
CA ALA A 100 3.01 -1.08 -4.22
C ALA A 100 2.18 -1.72 -3.11
N VAL A 101 1.78 -2.97 -3.26
CA VAL A 101 0.99 -3.68 -2.26
C VAL A 101 1.51 -5.11 -2.10
N THR A 102 1.52 -5.61 -0.87
CA THR A 102 1.87 -7.00 -0.60
C THR A 102 0.78 -7.92 -1.14
N SER A 103 1.15 -8.79 -2.08
CA SER A 103 0.26 -9.79 -2.69
C SER A 103 0.50 -11.22 -2.22
N GLY A 104 1.53 -11.44 -1.41
CA GLY A 104 1.90 -12.73 -0.82
C GLY A 104 3.37 -12.80 -0.41
N PRO A 105 3.71 -13.74 0.46
CA PRO A 105 2.82 -14.62 1.21
C PRO A 105 2.07 -13.90 2.34
N GLY A 106 1.04 -14.52 2.89
CA GLY A 106 0.28 -13.99 4.02
C GLY A 106 -1.11 -14.61 4.19
N LEU A 107 -1.88 -14.07 5.13
CA LEU A 107 -3.27 -14.46 5.35
C LEU A 107 -4.13 -13.96 4.18
N VAL A 108 -4.83 -14.87 3.53
CA VAL A 108 -5.57 -14.57 2.28
C VAL A 108 -6.59 -13.44 2.45
N GLY A 109 -7.31 -13.40 3.57
CA GLY A 109 -8.30 -12.34 3.84
C GLY A 109 -7.65 -10.96 3.97
N GLY A 110 -6.52 -10.86 4.69
CA GLY A 110 -5.74 -9.64 4.82
C GLY A 110 -5.17 -9.18 3.48
N LEU A 111 -4.55 -10.10 2.74
CA LEU A 111 -4.01 -9.82 1.40
C LEU A 111 -5.06 -9.26 0.44
N ILE A 112 -6.29 -9.84 0.46
CA ILE A 112 -7.40 -9.37 -0.37
C ILE A 112 -7.78 -7.92 -0.03
N VAL A 113 -7.79 -7.54 1.24
CA VAL A 113 -8.12 -6.18 1.67
C VAL A 113 -7.14 -5.17 1.07
N GLY A 114 -5.84 -5.33 1.30
CA GLY A 114 -4.83 -4.42 0.78
C GLY A 114 -4.81 -4.37 -0.75
N LEU A 115 -4.90 -5.54 -1.38
CA LEU A 115 -4.86 -5.65 -2.84
C LEU A 115 -6.09 -5.01 -3.50
N THR A 116 -7.28 -5.21 -2.94
CA THR A 116 -8.52 -4.59 -3.47
C THR A 116 -8.51 -3.08 -3.29
N TYR A 117 -8.06 -2.59 -2.13
CA TYR A 117 -7.88 -1.16 -1.89
C TYR A 117 -6.90 -0.54 -2.88
N ALA A 118 -5.72 -1.13 -3.05
CA ALA A 118 -4.70 -0.67 -3.98
C ALA A 118 -5.19 -0.63 -5.43
N LYS A 119 -5.92 -1.67 -5.87
CA LYS A 119 -6.54 -1.70 -7.20
C LYS A 119 -7.59 -0.60 -7.38
N GLY A 120 -8.45 -0.39 -6.40
CA GLY A 120 -9.43 0.70 -6.42
C GLY A 120 -8.76 2.06 -6.54
N LEU A 121 -7.70 2.29 -5.77
CA LEU A 121 -6.92 3.51 -5.81
C LEU A 121 -6.20 3.69 -7.16
N SER A 122 -5.61 2.63 -7.70
CA SER A 122 -4.97 2.63 -9.03
C SER A 122 -5.97 3.00 -10.13
N ILE A 123 -7.16 2.40 -10.13
CA ILE A 123 -8.21 2.67 -11.12
C ILE A 123 -8.69 4.13 -11.02
N SER A 124 -8.90 4.63 -9.81
CA SER A 124 -9.43 5.99 -9.60
C SER A 124 -8.44 7.10 -9.89
N THR A 125 -7.14 6.84 -9.72
CA THR A 125 -6.07 7.83 -9.89
C THR A 125 -5.32 7.70 -11.21
N GLY A 126 -5.39 6.54 -11.86
CA GLY A 126 -4.55 6.18 -13.01
C GLY A 126 -3.11 5.86 -12.64
N LEU A 127 -2.80 5.69 -11.35
CA LEU A 127 -1.46 5.30 -10.89
C LEU A 127 -1.19 3.82 -11.20
N PRO A 128 -0.01 3.46 -11.70
CA PRO A 128 0.37 2.06 -11.89
C PRO A 128 0.53 1.34 -10.55
N LEU A 129 0.24 0.03 -10.57
CA LEU A 129 0.25 -0.87 -9.42
C LEU A 129 1.24 -2.01 -9.67
#